data_a2e7f381c26f85bb4c127c2c050fae16
#
_entry.id   a2e7f381c26f85bb4c127c2c050fae16
#
_cell.length_a   1.000
_cell.length_b   1.000
_cell.length_c   1.000
_cell.angle_alpha   90.00
_cell.angle_beta   90.00
_cell.angle_gamma   90.00
#
_symmetry.space_group_name_H-M   'P 1'
#
loop_
_entity.id
_entity.type
_entity.pdbx_description
1 polymer ?
#
loop_
_entity_poly.entity_id
_entity_poly.type
_entity_poly.pdbx_seq_one_letter_code
_entity_poly.pdbx_strand_id
1 'polypeptide(L)'
;MPNSDNVCIENIINQTRSSEIKFKEGNFKGAIEDKREVRSLLNSKFCDEDIFKKFKEELSFLYASKFDLINDHKLRIDESKINKIVKLLEQKSDEKYNEGDFKGAIKALRRSEKYLAKKNKP
;
A
#
# COMPACT_ATOMS: atom_id res chain seq x y z
N MET A 1 8.29 -29.22 1.33
CA MET A 1 9.00 -27.95 1.19
C MET A 1 8.07 -26.80 1.50
N PRO A 2 8.48 -25.89 2.36
CA PRO A 2 7.67 -24.69 2.53
C PRO A 2 7.63 -23.95 1.18
N ASN A 3 6.45 -23.59 0.80
CA ASN A 3 6.24 -22.86 -0.42
C ASN A 3 6.83 -21.45 -0.23
N SER A 4 7.80 -21.07 -1.06
CA SER A 4 8.40 -19.73 -1.00
C SER A 4 7.37 -18.62 -1.13
N ASP A 5 6.26 -18.90 -1.80
CA ASP A 5 5.15 -17.95 -1.97
C ASP A 5 4.48 -17.63 -0.63
N ASN A 6 4.31 -18.64 0.24
CA ASN A 6 3.73 -18.41 1.58
C ASN A 6 4.62 -17.52 2.43
N VAL A 7 5.93 -17.68 2.34
CA VAL A 7 6.88 -16.83 3.08
C VAL A 7 6.79 -15.39 2.57
N CYS A 8 6.69 -15.20 1.27
CA CYS A 8 6.56 -13.87 0.67
C CYS A 8 5.26 -13.19 1.14
N ILE A 9 4.14 -13.91 1.10
CA ILE A 9 2.84 -13.39 1.54
C ILE A 9 2.90 -12.98 3.01
N GLU A 10 3.43 -13.84 3.88
CA GLU A 10 3.53 -13.54 5.30
C GLU A 10 4.39 -12.31 5.56
N ASN A 11 5.53 -12.20 4.89
CA ASN A 11 6.40 -11.03 5.03
C ASN A 11 5.69 -9.75 4.61
N ILE A 12 4.98 -9.77 3.49
CA ILE A 12 4.25 -8.61 3.00
C ILE A 12 3.17 -8.20 4.00
N ILE A 13 2.39 -9.15 4.50
CA ILE A 13 1.32 -8.88 5.46
C ILE A 13 1.91 -8.32 6.76
N ASN A 14 2.95 -8.96 7.28
CA ASN A 14 3.59 -8.53 8.51
C ASN A 14 4.18 -7.14 8.41
N GLN A 15 4.84 -6.83 7.29
CA GLN A 15 5.41 -5.50 7.08
C GLN A 15 4.34 -4.44 6.87
N THR A 16 3.25 -4.79 6.21
CA THR A 16 2.13 -3.87 6.04
C THR A 16 1.53 -3.49 7.39
N ARG A 17 1.33 -4.48 8.26
CA ARG A 17 0.83 -4.23 9.62
C ARG A 17 1.84 -3.46 10.46
N SER A 18 3.11 -3.81 10.36
CA SER A 18 4.18 -3.10 11.05
C SER A 18 4.19 -1.61 10.67
N SER A 19 4.02 -1.32 9.39
CA SER A 19 3.93 0.05 8.91
C SER A 19 2.76 0.81 9.56
N GLU A 20 1.59 0.17 9.66
CA GLU A 20 0.43 0.81 10.28
C GLU A 20 0.64 1.05 11.78
N ILE A 21 1.26 0.12 12.47
CA ILE A 21 1.61 0.29 13.88
C ILE A 21 2.58 1.46 14.05
N LYS A 22 3.62 1.51 13.26
CA LYS A 22 4.61 2.60 13.29
C LYS A 22 3.98 3.95 12.99
N PHE A 23 3.06 3.98 12.02
CA PHE A 23 2.31 5.20 11.72
C PHE A 23 1.53 5.69 12.93
N LYS A 24 0.83 4.79 13.62
CA LYS A 24 0.05 5.16 14.81
C LYS A 24 0.94 5.63 15.96
N GLU A 25 2.15 5.11 16.04
CA GLU A 25 3.13 5.50 17.07
C GLU A 25 3.85 6.81 16.74
N GLY A 26 3.65 7.35 15.54
CA GLY A 26 4.34 8.55 15.09
C GLY A 26 5.69 8.29 14.45
N ASN A 27 6.08 7.03 14.27
CA ASN A 27 7.32 6.66 13.60
C ASN A 27 7.09 6.64 12.09
N PHE A 28 6.95 7.81 11.50
CA PHE A 28 6.59 7.94 10.09
C PHE A 28 7.70 7.46 9.15
N LYS A 29 8.95 7.72 9.49
CA LYS A 29 10.07 7.28 8.68
C LYS A 29 10.14 5.76 8.62
N GLY A 30 10.01 5.08 9.77
CA GLY A 30 10.00 3.63 9.82
C GLY A 30 8.82 3.03 9.07
N ALA A 31 7.66 3.68 9.16
CA ALA A 31 6.46 3.24 8.42
C ALA A 31 6.69 3.32 6.91
N ILE A 32 7.33 4.38 6.42
CA ILE A 32 7.66 4.53 5.00
C ILE A 32 8.63 3.45 4.55
N GLU A 33 9.65 3.16 5.35
CA GLU A 33 10.63 2.13 5.04
C GLU A 33 9.97 0.76 4.90
N ASP A 34 9.04 0.42 5.80
CA ASP A 34 8.27 -0.82 5.69
C ASP A 34 7.44 -0.87 4.41
N LYS A 35 6.79 0.23 4.04
CA LYS A 35 6.00 0.30 2.82
C LYS A 35 6.86 0.17 1.56
N ARG A 36 8.03 0.78 1.57
CA ARG A 36 8.98 0.66 0.45
C ARG A 36 9.45 -0.78 0.28
N GLU A 37 9.69 -1.48 1.39
CA GLU A 37 10.06 -2.89 1.35
C GLU A 37 8.95 -3.74 0.76
N VAL A 38 7.71 -3.50 1.17
CA VAL A 38 6.54 -4.19 0.62
C VAL A 38 6.43 -3.95 -0.88
N ARG A 39 6.60 -2.71 -1.34
CA ARG A 39 6.57 -2.38 -2.76
C ARG A 39 7.68 -3.09 -3.53
N SER A 40 8.87 -3.15 -2.96
CA SER A 40 9.99 -3.86 -3.56
C SER A 40 9.66 -5.33 -3.73
N LEU A 41 9.08 -5.96 -2.70
CA LEU A 41 8.68 -7.36 -2.76
C LEU A 41 7.59 -7.61 -3.81
N LEU A 42 6.61 -6.71 -3.88
CA LEU A 42 5.52 -6.83 -4.86
C LEU A 42 5.99 -6.66 -6.30
N ASN A 43 7.02 -5.85 -6.51
CA ASN A 43 7.59 -5.62 -7.83
C ASN A 43 8.65 -6.64 -8.21
N SER A 44 9.02 -7.53 -7.30
CA SER A 44 9.99 -8.58 -7.57
C SER A 44 9.36 -9.69 -8.42
N LYS A 45 10.19 -10.44 -9.12
CA LYS A 45 9.74 -11.57 -9.93
C LYS A 45 9.20 -12.73 -9.10
N PHE A 46 9.34 -12.65 -7.78
CA PHE A 46 8.88 -13.70 -6.87
C PHE A 46 7.42 -13.55 -6.46
N CYS A 47 6.79 -12.42 -6.76
CA CYS A 47 5.41 -12.18 -6.40
C CYS A 47 4.51 -12.34 -7.62
N ASP A 48 3.61 -13.32 -7.56
CA ASP A 48 2.63 -13.57 -8.62
C ASP A 48 1.31 -12.83 -8.31
N GLU A 49 0.30 -13.09 -9.14
CA GLU A 49 -1.01 -12.45 -8.99
C GLU A 49 -1.70 -12.80 -7.67
N ASP A 50 -1.50 -14.03 -7.18
CA ASP A 50 -2.11 -14.47 -5.93
C ASP A 50 -1.57 -13.69 -4.74
N ILE A 51 -0.26 -13.41 -4.74
CA ILE A 51 0.38 -12.60 -3.72
C ILE A 51 -0.17 -11.18 -3.75
N PHE A 52 -0.28 -10.60 -4.94
CA PHE A 52 -0.84 -9.26 -5.10
C PHE A 52 -2.28 -9.20 -4.62
N LYS A 53 -3.07 -10.22 -4.93
CA LYS A 53 -4.46 -10.32 -4.49
C LYS A 53 -4.56 -10.35 -2.96
N LYS A 54 -3.74 -11.17 -2.31
CA LYS A 54 -3.70 -11.24 -0.85
C LYS A 54 -3.29 -9.92 -0.22
N PHE A 55 -2.31 -9.25 -0.81
CA PHE A 55 -1.91 -7.92 -0.36
C PHE A 55 -3.08 -6.93 -0.42
N LYS A 56 -3.83 -6.93 -1.51
CA LYS A 56 -5.00 -6.05 -1.66
C LYS A 56 -6.09 -6.35 -0.65
N GLU A 57 -6.32 -7.62 -0.36
CA GLU A 57 -7.27 -8.02 0.67
C GLU A 57 -6.87 -7.47 2.04
N GLU A 58 -5.59 -7.57 2.38
CA GLU A 58 -5.07 -7.03 3.64
C GLU A 58 -5.20 -5.51 3.68
N LEU A 59 -4.89 -4.82 2.59
CA LEU A 59 -5.08 -3.37 2.53
C LEU A 59 -6.54 -2.98 2.71
N SER A 60 -7.44 -3.72 2.08
CA SER A 60 -8.88 -3.47 2.22
C SER A 60 -9.32 -3.62 3.67
N PHE A 61 -8.81 -4.63 4.35
CA PHE A 61 -9.09 -4.84 5.77
C PHE A 61 -8.58 -3.69 6.63
N LEU A 62 -7.33 -3.27 6.39
CA LEU A 62 -6.70 -2.20 7.18
C LEU A 62 -7.39 -0.84 7.02
N TYR A 63 -7.91 -0.57 5.84
CA TYR A 63 -8.48 0.73 5.51
C TYR A 63 -10.00 0.70 5.32
N ALA A 64 -10.68 -0.34 5.80
CA ALA A 64 -12.09 -0.57 5.51
C ALA A 64 -12.96 0.68 5.78
N SER A 65 -12.83 1.30 6.94
CA SER A 65 -13.65 2.45 7.32
C SER A 65 -13.39 3.68 6.45
N LYS A 66 -12.15 3.87 6.03
CA LYS A 66 -11.78 5.00 5.17
C LYS A 66 -12.03 4.69 3.69
N PHE A 67 -12.03 3.40 3.37
CA PHE A 67 -12.31 2.92 2.03
C PHE A 67 -13.76 3.18 1.63
N ASP A 68 -14.66 3.06 2.59
CA ASP A 68 -16.08 3.34 2.36
C ASP A 68 -16.31 4.79 1.93
N LEU A 69 -15.56 5.72 2.50
CA LEU A 69 -15.64 7.12 2.08
C LEU A 69 -15.23 7.31 0.62
N ILE A 70 -14.24 6.56 0.16
CA ILE A 70 -13.81 6.62 -1.24
C ILE A 70 -14.89 6.04 -2.15
N ASN A 71 -15.56 4.98 -1.71
CA ASN A 71 -16.64 4.36 -2.46
C ASN A 71 -17.88 5.26 -2.55
N ASP A 72 -18.19 5.97 -1.47
CA ASP A 72 -19.33 6.87 -1.42
C ASP A 72 -19.23 8.02 -2.42
N HIS A 73 -18.02 8.42 -2.78
CA HIS A 73 -17.80 9.43 -3.79
C HIS A 73 -17.98 8.90 -5.22
N LYS A 74 -18.39 7.65 -5.36
CA LYS A 74 -18.69 7.01 -6.65
C LYS A 74 -17.57 7.15 -7.66
N LEU A 75 -16.34 7.12 -7.18
CA LEU A 75 -15.19 7.17 -8.05
C LEU A 75 -15.07 5.84 -8.77
N ARG A 76 -15.85 5.68 -9.83
CA ARG A 76 -15.65 4.59 -10.79
C ARG A 76 -14.45 4.96 -11.62
N ILE A 77 -13.29 4.81 -11.03
CA ILE A 77 -12.05 5.14 -11.69
C ILE A 77 -11.58 3.88 -12.41
N ASP A 78 -11.30 4.02 -13.70
CA ASP A 78 -10.67 2.98 -14.49
C ASP A 78 -9.39 2.48 -13.84
N GLU A 79 -9.08 1.20 -14.03
CA GLU A 79 -7.84 0.62 -13.55
C GLU A 79 -6.62 1.40 -14.03
N SER A 80 -6.63 1.89 -15.28
CA SER A 80 -5.53 2.70 -15.81
C SER A 80 -5.38 4.03 -15.06
N LYS A 81 -6.50 4.65 -14.69
CA LYS A 81 -6.48 5.88 -13.90
C LYS A 81 -5.99 5.64 -12.49
N ILE A 82 -6.38 4.52 -11.88
CA ILE A 82 -5.88 4.12 -10.56
C ILE A 82 -4.36 4.01 -10.60
N ASN A 83 -3.81 3.34 -11.60
CA ASN A 83 -2.37 3.18 -11.73
C ASN A 83 -1.65 4.53 -11.83
N LYS A 84 -2.21 5.47 -12.58
CA LYS A 84 -1.65 6.83 -12.69
C LYS A 84 -1.68 7.57 -11.36
N ILE A 85 -2.80 7.48 -10.65
CA ILE A 85 -2.97 8.12 -9.34
C ILE A 85 -1.97 7.54 -8.34
N VAL A 86 -1.83 6.22 -8.32
CA VAL A 86 -0.88 5.53 -7.43
C VAL A 86 0.54 6.01 -7.71
N LYS A 87 0.94 6.08 -8.99
CA LYS A 87 2.27 6.57 -9.36
C LYS A 87 2.51 8.00 -8.91
N LEU A 88 1.54 8.88 -9.13
CA LEU A 88 1.65 10.28 -8.73
C LEU A 88 1.78 10.42 -7.21
N LEU A 89 1.01 9.63 -6.46
CA LEU A 89 1.07 9.65 -5.01
C LEU A 89 2.40 9.09 -4.49
N GLU A 90 2.94 8.07 -5.13
CA GLU A 90 4.25 7.53 -4.76
C GLU A 90 5.36 8.55 -5.04
N GLN A 91 5.30 9.25 -6.18
CA GLN A 91 6.24 10.33 -6.50
C GLN A 91 6.15 11.46 -5.48
N LYS A 92 4.93 11.86 -5.13
CA LYS A 92 4.71 12.89 -4.12
C LYS A 92 5.28 12.46 -2.77
N SER A 93 5.11 11.18 -2.42
CA SER A 93 5.68 10.63 -1.20
C SER A 93 7.22 10.74 -1.21
N ASP A 94 7.85 10.39 -2.33
CA ASP A 94 9.30 10.47 -2.46
C ASP A 94 9.80 11.90 -2.33
N GLU A 95 9.12 12.85 -2.95
CA GLU A 95 9.47 14.27 -2.83
C GLU A 95 9.39 14.74 -1.39
N LYS A 96 8.32 14.41 -0.71
CA LYS A 96 8.13 14.79 0.70
C LYS A 96 9.15 14.12 1.61
N TYR A 97 9.47 12.86 1.35
CA TYR A 97 10.50 12.15 2.10
C TYR A 97 11.86 12.86 1.97
N ASN A 98 12.21 13.25 0.74
CA ASN A 98 13.48 13.94 0.49
C ASN A 98 13.54 15.33 1.15
N GLU A 99 12.39 15.97 1.32
CA GLU A 99 12.27 17.25 2.02
C GLU A 99 12.27 17.09 3.55
N GLY A 100 12.22 15.86 4.06
CA GLY A 100 12.13 15.59 5.48
C GLY A 100 10.70 15.60 6.04
N ASP A 101 9.70 15.78 5.18
CA ASP A 101 8.28 15.73 5.57
C ASP A 101 7.79 14.29 5.57
N PHE A 102 8.20 13.54 6.58
CA PHE A 102 7.85 12.11 6.67
C PHE A 102 6.36 11.88 6.91
N LYS A 103 5.72 12.77 7.66
CA LYS A 103 4.28 12.67 7.90
C LYS A 103 3.49 12.82 6.60
N GLY A 104 3.85 13.80 5.78
CA GLY A 104 3.23 13.97 4.47
C GLY A 104 3.53 12.82 3.53
N ALA A 105 4.77 12.32 3.57
CA ALA A 105 5.18 11.19 2.74
C ALA A 105 4.38 9.93 3.05
N ILE A 106 4.22 9.58 4.32
CA ILE A 106 3.45 8.38 4.69
C ILE A 106 1.97 8.53 4.36
N LYS A 107 1.41 9.73 4.53
CA LYS A 107 0.01 9.97 4.17
C LYS A 107 -0.23 9.76 2.67
N ALA A 108 0.71 10.19 1.83
CA ALA A 108 0.61 9.98 0.39
C ALA A 108 0.66 8.48 0.04
N LEU A 109 1.55 7.72 0.67
CA LEU A 109 1.63 6.28 0.45
C LEU A 109 0.36 5.56 0.92
N ARG A 110 -0.17 5.91 2.08
CA ARG A 110 -1.40 5.30 2.58
C ARG A 110 -2.58 5.58 1.65
N ARG A 111 -2.61 6.77 1.09
CA ARG A 111 -3.63 7.13 0.10
C ARG A 111 -3.49 6.31 -1.18
N SER A 112 -2.27 6.12 -1.66
CA SER A 112 -2.03 5.26 -2.83
C SER A 112 -2.49 3.83 -2.58
N GLU A 113 -2.28 3.31 -1.38
CA GLU A 113 -2.69 1.97 -1.02
C GLU A 113 -4.21 1.80 -0.99
N LYS A 114 -4.95 2.84 -0.59
CA LYS A 114 -6.41 2.82 -0.67
C LYS A 114 -6.90 2.66 -2.11
N TYR A 115 -6.27 3.35 -3.04
CA TYR A 115 -6.59 3.19 -4.46
C TYR A 115 -6.23 1.79 -4.95
N LEU A 116 -5.09 1.25 -4.54
CA LEU A 116 -4.70 -0.12 -4.92
C LEU A 116 -5.69 -1.15 -4.38
N ALA A 117 -6.16 -0.98 -3.15
CA ALA A 117 -7.14 -1.88 -2.57
C ALA A 117 -8.46 -1.84 -3.33
N LYS A 118 -8.79 -0.69 -3.91
CA LYS A 118 -10.02 -0.52 -4.70
C LYS A 118 -9.92 -1.10 -6.10
N LYS A 119 -8.71 -1.29 -6.62
CA LYS A 119 -8.48 -1.81 -7.96
C LYS A 119 -9.11 -3.21 -8.10
N ASN A 120 -9.84 -3.45 -9.20
CA ASN A 120 -10.48 -4.73 -9.50
C ASN A 120 -11.61 -5.14 -8.55
N LYS A 121 -12.20 -4.21 -7.81
CA LYS A 121 -13.44 -4.51 -7.11
C LYS A 121 -14.58 -4.54 -8.10
N PRO A 122 -15.44 -5.58 -8.05
CA PRO A 122 -16.62 -5.61 -8.89
C PRO A 122 -17.60 -4.48 -8.56
#